data_f32e5553c984088329312b197395a899
#
_entry.id   f32e5553c984088329312b197395a899
#
_cell.length_a   1.000
_cell.length_b   1.000
_cell.length_c   1.000
_cell.angle_alpha   90.00
_cell.angle_beta   90.00
_cell.angle_gamma   90.00
#
_symmetry.space_group_name_H-M   'P 1'
#
loop_
_entity.id
_entity.type
_entity.pdbx_description
1 polymer ?
#
loop_
_entity_poly.entity_id
_entity_poly.type
_entity_poly.pdbx_seq_one_letter_code
_entity_poly.pdbx_strand_id
1 'polypeptide(L)'
;MRNPYIKISLAALSGLLLTACGAGENDPGLEFAPNMYHSVPYDPLKQITEEGAGEYAEFLDSNADEYGEYYNSNPLNKDAMNSIMTMRTPPENTVRRDTYLPYRIPKDSLALAAATVTNPLPDSEEVLKGGKELYERFCDHCHGANGLGAEEGSVGEVFAGVPSYTSAAVKNVSGGHIFHVITQGKGRMGAHGSQISVEDRWKIVRYVQTLQKQ
;
A
#
# COMPACT_ATOMS: atom_id res chain seq x y z
N MET A 1 -18.83 -36.91 -56.03
CA MET A 1 -17.58 -36.10 -56.03
C MET A 1 -17.59 -35.28 -54.73
N ARG A 2 -16.69 -35.57 -53.80
CA ARG A 2 -16.62 -34.81 -52.53
C ARG A 2 -15.83 -33.51 -52.83
N ASN A 3 -16.50 -32.37 -52.65
CA ASN A 3 -15.96 -31.05 -52.94
C ASN A 3 -14.69 -30.81 -52.11
N PRO A 4 -13.51 -30.60 -52.72
CA PRO A 4 -12.25 -30.43 -52.00
C PRO A 4 -12.25 -29.22 -51.09
N TYR A 5 -13.03 -28.19 -51.38
CA TYR A 5 -13.15 -26.98 -50.55
C TYR A 5 -13.78 -27.25 -49.19
N ILE A 6 -14.70 -28.23 -49.09
CA ILE A 6 -15.30 -28.60 -47.79
C ILE A 6 -14.26 -29.25 -46.88
N LYS A 7 -13.35 -30.05 -47.41
CA LYS A 7 -12.27 -30.67 -46.63
C LYS A 7 -11.27 -29.64 -46.12
N ILE A 8 -10.92 -28.64 -46.94
CA ILE A 8 -10.00 -27.56 -46.60
C ILE A 8 -10.65 -26.67 -45.50
N SER A 9 -11.93 -26.33 -45.64
CA SER A 9 -12.63 -25.54 -44.64
C SER A 9 -12.76 -26.28 -43.32
N LEU A 10 -12.99 -27.58 -43.33
CA LEU A 10 -13.07 -28.40 -42.10
C LEU A 10 -11.70 -28.52 -41.41
N ALA A 11 -10.63 -28.68 -42.18
CA ALA A 11 -9.26 -28.71 -41.64
C ALA A 11 -8.83 -27.35 -41.07
N ALA A 12 -9.19 -26.25 -41.71
CA ALA A 12 -8.91 -24.91 -41.20
C ALA A 12 -9.70 -24.61 -39.91
N LEU A 13 -10.97 -25.03 -39.85
CA LEU A 13 -11.80 -24.86 -38.67
C LEU A 13 -11.31 -25.70 -37.50
N SER A 14 -10.87 -26.94 -37.73
CA SER A 14 -10.27 -27.76 -36.66
C SER A 14 -8.91 -27.25 -36.21
N GLY A 15 -8.10 -26.66 -37.09
CA GLY A 15 -6.85 -25.98 -36.73
C GLY A 15 -7.08 -24.75 -35.84
N LEU A 16 -8.09 -23.96 -36.15
CA LEU A 16 -8.48 -22.80 -35.31
C LEU A 16 -8.96 -23.21 -33.90
N LEU A 17 -9.68 -24.32 -33.78
CA LEU A 17 -10.15 -24.83 -32.50
C LEU A 17 -9.02 -25.35 -31.61
N LEU A 18 -7.92 -25.82 -32.19
CA LEU A 18 -6.76 -26.31 -31.44
C LEU A 18 -5.87 -25.17 -30.89
N THR A 19 -5.95 -23.97 -31.46
CA THR A 19 -5.22 -22.80 -30.96
C THR A 19 -5.94 -22.03 -29.85
N ALA A 20 -7.25 -22.29 -29.65
CA ALA A 20 -8.05 -21.58 -28.67
C ALA A 20 -7.83 -22.06 -27.20
N CYS A 21 -7.14 -23.18 -27.01
CA CYS A 21 -6.92 -23.79 -25.68
C CYS A 21 -5.46 -23.64 -25.21
N GLY A 22 -4.72 -22.68 -25.73
CA GLY A 22 -3.34 -22.44 -25.32
C GLY A 22 -3.25 -21.62 -24.04
N ALA A 23 -2.37 -22.02 -23.11
CA ALA A 23 -2.02 -21.20 -21.96
C ALA A 23 -1.35 -19.90 -22.42
N GLY A 24 -1.74 -18.78 -21.84
CA GLY A 24 -1.12 -17.47 -22.03
C GLY A 24 -0.15 -17.11 -20.89
N GLU A 25 0.51 -15.95 -21.02
CA GLU A 25 1.51 -15.51 -20.04
C GLU A 25 0.93 -15.34 -18.62
N ASN A 26 -0.37 -15.00 -18.50
CA ASN A 26 -1.09 -14.87 -17.23
C ASN A 26 -2.35 -15.75 -17.14
N ASP A 27 -2.54 -16.64 -18.09
CA ASP A 27 -3.69 -17.55 -18.15
C ASP A 27 -3.17 -18.98 -18.30
N PRO A 28 -3.31 -19.82 -17.26
CA PRO A 28 -2.86 -21.22 -17.30
C PRO A 28 -3.63 -22.08 -18.30
N GLY A 29 -4.71 -21.56 -18.89
CA GLY A 29 -5.57 -22.30 -19.81
C GLY A 29 -6.44 -23.35 -19.11
N LEU A 30 -6.78 -24.42 -19.84
CA LEU A 30 -7.56 -25.54 -19.27
C LEU A 30 -6.67 -26.44 -18.42
N GLU A 31 -6.95 -26.51 -17.15
CA GLU A 31 -6.22 -27.33 -16.18
C GLU A 31 -7.06 -28.53 -15.73
N PHE A 32 -6.41 -29.66 -15.55
CA PHE A 32 -7.04 -30.88 -15.03
C PHE A 32 -6.93 -30.89 -13.50
N ALA A 33 -8.08 -30.87 -12.83
CA ALA A 33 -8.19 -30.90 -11.36
C ALA A 33 -7.35 -29.79 -10.66
N PRO A 34 -7.73 -28.52 -10.81
CA PRO A 34 -7.01 -27.36 -10.25
C PRO A 34 -7.19 -27.22 -8.73
N ASN A 35 -7.02 -28.33 -8.00
CA ASN A 35 -7.09 -28.36 -6.55
C ASN A 35 -5.95 -27.51 -5.97
N MET A 36 -6.25 -26.65 -5.01
CA MET A 36 -5.29 -25.82 -4.29
C MET A 36 -4.60 -24.70 -5.09
N TYR A 37 -5.07 -24.35 -6.28
CA TYR A 37 -4.59 -23.18 -7.00
C TYR A 37 -5.03 -21.86 -6.34
N HIS A 38 -6.16 -21.90 -5.69
CA HIS A 38 -6.66 -20.76 -4.92
C HIS A 38 -6.62 -21.10 -3.44
N SER A 39 -6.06 -20.20 -2.66
CA SER A 39 -6.05 -20.33 -1.21
C SER A 39 -7.49 -20.18 -0.70
N VAL A 40 -8.05 -21.22 -0.06
CA VAL A 40 -9.35 -21.12 0.62
C VAL A 40 -9.31 -20.09 1.75
N PRO A 41 -8.26 -20.00 2.60
CA PRO A 41 -8.08 -18.89 3.50
C PRO A 41 -7.69 -17.62 2.73
N TYR A 42 -8.28 -16.51 3.10
CA TYR A 42 -7.88 -15.21 2.55
C TYR A 42 -6.48 -14.81 3.00
N ASP A 43 -5.64 -14.40 2.07
CA ASP A 43 -4.39 -13.75 2.39
C ASP A 43 -4.66 -12.40 3.05
N PRO A 44 -4.00 -12.07 4.16
CA PRO A 44 -4.17 -10.78 4.80
C PRO A 44 -3.87 -9.62 3.85
N LEU A 45 -4.69 -8.58 3.87
CA LEU A 45 -4.53 -7.34 3.09
C LEU A 45 -4.64 -7.50 1.57
N LYS A 46 -5.03 -8.66 1.05
CA LYS A 46 -5.28 -8.85 -0.37
C LYS A 46 -6.63 -8.25 -0.74
N GLN A 47 -6.66 -7.42 -1.77
CA GLN A 47 -7.91 -6.95 -2.37
C GLN A 47 -8.41 -7.96 -3.39
N ILE A 48 -9.69 -8.26 -3.37
CA ILE A 48 -10.37 -8.99 -4.43
C ILE A 48 -10.82 -7.94 -5.45
N THR A 49 -10.15 -7.88 -6.60
CA THR A 49 -10.41 -6.88 -7.64
C THR A 49 -11.24 -7.41 -8.80
N GLU A 50 -11.45 -8.71 -8.87
CA GLU A 50 -12.27 -9.36 -9.91
C GLU A 50 -13.70 -9.55 -9.42
N GLU A 51 -14.67 -9.01 -10.17
CA GLU A 51 -16.10 -9.19 -9.88
C GLU A 51 -16.52 -10.67 -9.94
N GLY A 52 -15.84 -11.47 -10.77
CA GLY A 52 -16.07 -12.91 -10.92
C GLY A 52 -15.28 -13.79 -9.94
N ALA A 53 -14.54 -13.24 -8.97
CA ALA A 53 -13.70 -14.04 -8.06
C ALA A 53 -14.51 -15.03 -7.19
N GLY A 54 -15.83 -14.86 -7.06
CA GLY A 54 -16.74 -15.78 -6.38
C GLY A 54 -17.35 -16.85 -7.27
N GLU A 55 -17.32 -16.70 -8.59
CA GLU A 55 -17.99 -17.62 -9.52
C GLU A 55 -17.33 -19.00 -9.52
N TYR A 56 -16.04 -19.10 -9.26
CA TYR A 56 -15.33 -20.37 -9.16
C TYR A 56 -15.76 -21.23 -7.97
N ALA A 57 -16.38 -20.65 -6.99
CA ALA A 57 -16.87 -21.34 -5.81
C ALA A 57 -18.36 -21.67 -5.90
N GLU A 58 -19.06 -21.24 -6.96
CA GLU A 58 -20.50 -21.45 -7.12
C GLU A 58 -20.87 -22.94 -7.12
N PHE A 59 -20.05 -23.80 -7.74
CA PHE A 59 -20.29 -25.26 -7.70
C PHE A 59 -19.82 -25.93 -6.39
N LEU A 60 -19.15 -25.19 -5.51
CA LEU A 60 -18.78 -25.61 -4.16
C LEU A 60 -19.72 -25.04 -3.09
N ASP A 61 -20.80 -24.37 -3.52
CA ASP A 61 -21.79 -23.81 -2.63
C ASP A 61 -22.57 -24.91 -1.92
N SER A 62 -22.07 -25.32 -0.76
CA SER A 62 -22.69 -26.35 0.09
C SER A 62 -23.96 -25.84 0.78
N ASN A 63 -24.18 -24.55 0.83
CA ASN A 63 -25.29 -23.90 1.53
C ASN A 63 -26.45 -23.52 0.60
N ALA A 64 -26.24 -23.61 -0.71
CA ALA A 64 -27.23 -23.26 -1.74
C ALA A 64 -27.79 -21.83 -1.61
N ASP A 65 -26.95 -20.88 -1.18
CA ASP A 65 -27.36 -19.49 -0.97
C ASP A 65 -26.93 -18.55 -2.11
N GLU A 66 -26.48 -19.12 -3.23
CA GLU A 66 -26.02 -18.41 -4.45
C GLU A 66 -24.72 -17.61 -4.28
N TYR A 67 -24.11 -17.64 -3.08
CA TYR A 67 -22.81 -17.06 -2.82
C TYR A 67 -21.80 -18.19 -2.64
N GLY A 68 -20.86 -18.33 -3.52
CA GLY A 68 -19.83 -19.36 -3.40
C GLY A 68 -19.13 -19.33 -2.03
N GLU A 69 -18.68 -20.48 -1.54
CA GLU A 69 -18.07 -20.63 -0.22
C GLU A 69 -16.92 -19.65 0.04
N TYR A 70 -16.34 -19.13 -1.01
CA TYR A 70 -15.28 -18.12 -0.94
C TYR A 70 -15.72 -16.83 -0.25
N TYR A 71 -17.00 -16.45 -0.41
CA TYR A 71 -17.60 -15.29 0.25
C TYR A 71 -18.33 -15.66 1.55
N ASN A 72 -18.79 -16.89 1.66
CA ASN A 72 -19.59 -17.35 2.78
C ASN A 72 -18.82 -17.89 3.98
N SER A 73 -17.53 -18.11 3.85
CA SER A 73 -16.71 -18.48 5.01
C SER A 73 -16.72 -17.41 6.12
N ASN A 74 -17.39 -16.28 5.88
CA ASN A 74 -17.55 -15.21 6.84
C ASN A 74 -18.95 -14.57 6.84
N PRO A 75 -19.97 -15.22 7.43
CA PRO A 75 -21.34 -14.72 7.47
C PRO A 75 -21.49 -13.36 8.18
N LEU A 76 -20.47 -12.93 8.94
CA LEU A 76 -20.45 -11.62 9.61
C LEU A 76 -19.99 -10.50 8.69
N ASN A 77 -19.54 -10.82 7.49
CA ASN A 77 -18.96 -9.85 6.57
C ASN A 77 -19.85 -9.58 5.34
N LYS A 78 -21.16 -9.49 5.56
CA LYS A 78 -22.11 -9.13 4.50
C LYS A 78 -21.78 -7.78 3.86
N ASP A 79 -21.17 -6.87 4.61
CA ASP A 79 -20.70 -5.57 4.13
C ASP A 79 -19.33 -5.65 3.44
N ALA A 80 -18.59 -6.74 3.60
CA ALA A 80 -17.27 -6.89 2.98
C ALA A 80 -17.35 -7.19 1.49
N MET A 81 -18.47 -7.65 0.98
CA MET A 81 -18.70 -7.70 -0.47
C MET A 81 -18.57 -6.31 -1.11
N ASN A 82 -18.82 -5.24 -0.35
CA ASN A 82 -18.64 -3.87 -0.79
C ASN A 82 -17.24 -3.30 -0.50
N SER A 83 -16.47 -3.91 0.41
CA SER A 83 -15.14 -3.40 0.81
C SER A 83 -13.97 -4.06 0.10
N ILE A 84 -14.21 -5.15 -0.64
CA ILE A 84 -13.20 -5.84 -1.47
C ILE A 84 -11.93 -6.22 -0.68
N MET A 85 -12.02 -6.43 0.63
CA MET A 85 -10.89 -6.76 1.49
C MET A 85 -11.02 -8.15 2.09
N THR A 86 -9.94 -8.91 2.04
CA THR A 86 -9.85 -10.29 2.54
C THR A 86 -9.69 -10.41 4.06
N MET A 87 -9.55 -9.30 4.76
CA MET A 87 -9.48 -9.30 6.22
C MET A 87 -10.77 -8.84 6.86
N ARG A 88 -11.12 -9.48 7.97
CA ARG A 88 -12.16 -8.96 8.86
C ARG A 88 -11.69 -7.66 9.49
N THR A 89 -12.53 -6.65 9.45
CA THR A 89 -12.34 -5.49 10.32
C THR A 89 -12.50 -5.92 11.78
N PRO A 90 -11.61 -5.49 12.68
CA PRO A 90 -11.78 -5.74 14.10
C PRO A 90 -13.16 -5.21 14.57
N PRO A 91 -13.78 -5.83 15.58
CA PRO A 91 -14.99 -5.30 16.19
C PRO A 91 -14.79 -3.84 16.63
N GLU A 92 -15.87 -3.06 16.65
CA GLU A 92 -15.84 -1.70 17.16
C GLU A 92 -15.22 -1.64 18.56
N ASN A 93 -14.44 -0.61 18.81
CA ASN A 93 -13.70 -0.40 20.07
C ASN A 93 -12.57 -1.41 20.35
N THR A 94 -12.17 -2.20 19.39
CA THR A 94 -10.95 -3.02 19.51
C THR A 94 -9.72 -2.14 19.58
N VAL A 95 -8.97 -2.22 20.69
CA VAL A 95 -7.67 -1.55 20.84
C VAL A 95 -6.57 -2.47 20.38
N ARG A 96 -5.78 -2.00 19.40
CA ARG A 96 -4.62 -2.74 18.91
C ARG A 96 -3.58 -2.92 20.01
N ARG A 97 -3.04 -4.12 20.16
CA ARG A 97 -1.89 -4.41 21.02
C ARG A 97 -0.60 -4.01 20.30
N ASP A 98 -0.32 -2.73 20.28
CA ASP A 98 0.89 -2.20 19.70
C ASP A 98 1.49 -1.15 20.62
N THR A 99 2.79 -0.89 20.45
CA THR A 99 3.53 0.10 21.24
C THR A 99 3.02 1.52 20.96
N TYR A 100 2.49 1.74 19.74
CA TYR A 100 2.01 3.05 19.31
C TYR A 100 0.53 3.00 18.94
N LEU A 101 -0.25 3.89 19.52
CA LEU A 101 -1.65 4.10 19.13
C LEU A 101 -1.74 4.68 17.72
N PRO A 102 -2.83 4.39 16.98
CA PRO A 102 -3.07 4.99 15.68
C PRO A 102 -3.05 6.51 15.73
N TYR A 103 -2.34 7.14 14.82
CA TYR A 103 -2.28 8.59 14.71
C TYR A 103 -3.61 9.12 14.16
N ARG A 104 -4.36 9.89 14.96
CA ARG A 104 -5.72 10.33 14.64
C ARG A 104 -5.87 11.83 14.40
N ILE A 105 -4.77 12.60 14.46
CA ILE A 105 -4.85 14.05 14.20
C ILE A 105 -5.13 14.27 12.70
N PRO A 106 -6.23 14.95 12.36
CA PRO A 106 -6.59 15.21 10.96
C PRO A 106 -5.53 16.04 10.23
N LYS A 107 -5.43 15.86 8.92
CA LYS A 107 -4.45 16.54 8.06
C LYS A 107 -4.39 18.06 8.27
N ASP A 108 -5.56 18.68 8.42
CA ASP A 108 -5.67 20.14 8.54
C ASP A 108 -5.35 20.67 9.95
N SER A 109 -5.06 19.77 10.90
CA SER A 109 -4.78 20.11 12.30
C SER A 109 -3.28 20.15 12.61
N LEU A 110 -2.47 20.66 11.68
CA LEU A 110 -1.01 20.77 11.83
C LEU A 110 -0.58 21.57 13.08
N ALA A 111 -1.28 22.67 13.39
CA ALA A 111 -0.98 23.47 14.56
C ALA A 111 -1.18 22.69 15.88
N LEU A 112 -2.24 21.87 15.95
CA LEU A 112 -2.50 20.99 17.07
C LEU A 112 -1.37 19.95 17.21
N ALA A 113 -0.99 19.30 16.11
CA ALA A 113 0.11 18.34 16.11
C ALA A 113 1.43 18.98 16.56
N ALA A 114 1.72 20.16 16.06
CA ALA A 114 2.95 20.90 16.43
C ALA A 114 3.01 21.24 17.91
N ALA A 115 1.87 21.49 18.55
CA ALA A 115 1.78 21.87 19.96
C ALA A 115 1.71 20.67 20.92
N THR A 116 1.11 19.55 20.49
CA THR A 116 0.77 18.46 21.43
C THR A 116 1.57 17.18 21.22
N VAL A 117 2.12 16.97 20.03
CA VAL A 117 2.80 15.71 19.71
C VAL A 117 4.29 15.82 19.96
N THR A 118 4.79 14.96 20.82
CA THR A 118 6.20 14.91 21.21
C THR A 118 6.83 13.60 20.78
N ASN A 119 8.12 13.63 20.46
CA ASN A 119 8.87 12.43 20.10
C ASN A 119 9.08 11.54 21.35
N PRO A 120 8.55 10.31 21.36
CA PRO A 120 8.71 9.41 22.49
C PRO A 120 10.08 8.72 22.54
N LEU A 121 10.86 8.77 21.44
CA LEU A 121 12.15 8.11 21.37
C LEU A 121 13.24 8.92 22.10
N PRO A 122 14.18 8.24 22.77
CA PRO A 122 15.32 8.88 23.38
C PRO A 122 16.22 9.57 22.35
N ASP A 123 16.99 10.54 22.78
CA ASP A 123 18.03 11.15 21.99
C ASP A 123 19.31 10.30 22.12
N SER A 124 19.40 9.22 21.34
CA SER A 124 20.51 8.28 21.34
C SER A 124 21.17 8.19 19.95
N GLU A 125 22.44 7.81 19.93
CA GLU A 125 23.17 7.62 18.68
C GLU A 125 22.53 6.55 17.79
N GLU A 126 21.98 5.50 18.39
CA GLU A 126 21.28 4.44 17.67
C GLU A 126 20.03 4.97 16.95
N VAL A 127 19.22 5.78 17.65
CA VAL A 127 18.02 6.41 17.06
C VAL A 127 18.39 7.37 15.93
N LEU A 128 19.47 8.14 16.11
CA LEU A 128 19.97 9.06 15.08
C LEU A 128 20.49 8.31 13.86
N LYS A 129 21.26 7.24 14.07
CA LYS A 129 21.76 6.41 12.96
C LYS A 129 20.60 5.78 12.18
N GLY A 130 19.66 5.16 12.86
CA GLY A 130 18.48 4.61 12.19
C GLY A 130 17.65 5.67 11.47
N GLY A 131 17.53 6.86 12.06
CA GLY A 131 16.88 8.01 11.44
C GLY A 131 17.57 8.48 10.16
N LYS A 132 18.91 8.50 10.15
CA LYS A 132 19.71 8.83 8.96
C LYS A 132 19.50 7.81 7.84
N GLU A 133 19.62 6.52 8.14
CA GLU A 133 19.42 5.44 7.15
C GLU A 133 18.01 5.48 6.51
N LEU A 134 17.00 5.78 7.31
CA LEU A 134 15.61 5.94 6.83
C LEU A 134 15.45 7.23 6.01
N TYR A 135 16.09 8.32 6.42
CA TYR A 135 16.08 9.58 5.70
C TYR A 135 16.70 9.44 4.31
N GLU A 136 17.86 8.80 4.20
CA GLU A 136 18.53 8.50 2.94
C GLU A 136 17.69 7.64 2.01
N ARG A 137 16.84 6.77 2.57
CA ARG A 137 15.96 5.90 1.79
C ARG A 137 14.70 6.59 1.28
N PHE A 138 14.11 7.47 2.07
CA PHE A 138 12.76 7.99 1.81
C PHE A 138 12.70 9.49 1.52
N CYS A 139 13.72 10.25 1.88
CA CYS A 139 13.63 11.71 1.96
C CYS A 139 14.66 12.46 1.14
N ASP A 140 15.90 11.97 1.05
CA ASP A 140 17.04 12.70 0.49
C ASP A 140 16.87 13.06 -0.98
N HIS A 141 16.20 12.21 -1.77
CA HIS A 141 15.96 12.46 -3.19
C HIS A 141 15.19 13.76 -3.48
N CYS A 142 14.34 14.20 -2.54
CA CYS A 142 13.66 15.49 -2.62
C CYS A 142 14.33 16.57 -1.76
N HIS A 143 14.77 16.20 -0.55
CA HIS A 143 15.26 17.16 0.45
C HIS A 143 16.78 17.35 0.46
N GLY A 144 17.52 16.49 -0.26
CA GLY A 144 19.00 16.48 -0.24
C GLY A 144 19.58 15.82 1.00
N ALA A 145 20.80 15.32 0.91
CA ALA A 145 21.48 14.61 2.00
C ALA A 145 21.72 15.50 3.23
N ASN A 146 21.90 16.80 3.00
CA ASN A 146 22.09 17.81 4.05
C ASN A 146 20.82 18.62 4.34
N GLY A 147 19.70 18.29 3.69
CA GLY A 147 18.42 18.96 3.90
C GLY A 147 18.33 20.35 3.28
N LEU A 148 19.11 20.63 2.25
CA LEU A 148 19.09 21.92 1.53
C LEU A 148 17.91 22.05 0.57
N GLY A 149 17.06 21.02 0.45
CA GLY A 149 15.85 21.04 -0.35
C GLY A 149 16.12 20.88 -1.84
N ALA A 150 15.40 21.63 -2.66
CA ALA A 150 15.47 21.51 -4.12
C ALA A 150 16.88 21.78 -4.71
N GLU A 151 17.74 22.48 -3.99
CA GLU A 151 19.10 22.79 -4.45
C GLU A 151 20.00 21.55 -4.43
N GLU A 152 19.70 20.58 -3.56
CA GLU A 152 20.53 19.40 -3.35
C GLU A 152 19.80 18.10 -3.74
N GLY A 153 18.50 18.07 -3.62
CA GLY A 153 17.69 16.89 -3.94
C GLY A 153 17.80 16.49 -5.41
N SER A 154 18.00 15.20 -5.68
CA SER A 154 18.18 14.67 -7.05
C SER A 154 17.01 14.94 -8.00
N VAL A 155 15.83 15.22 -7.46
CA VAL A 155 14.62 15.59 -8.23
C VAL A 155 14.30 17.09 -8.15
N GLY A 156 15.21 17.93 -7.61
CA GLY A 156 15.00 19.35 -7.37
C GLY A 156 14.64 20.16 -8.62
N GLU A 157 15.22 19.82 -9.76
CA GLU A 157 14.94 20.48 -11.06
C GLU A 157 13.46 20.29 -11.49
N VAL A 158 12.91 19.10 -11.26
CA VAL A 158 11.53 18.75 -11.65
C VAL A 158 10.54 19.07 -10.54
N PHE A 159 10.96 18.95 -9.29
CA PHE A 159 10.14 19.13 -8.10
C PHE A 159 10.56 20.37 -7.29
N ALA A 160 10.56 21.52 -7.96
CA ALA A 160 10.92 22.79 -7.33
C ALA A 160 10.00 23.14 -6.15
N GLY A 161 10.56 23.88 -5.18
CA GLY A 161 9.84 24.38 -4.01
C GLY A 161 9.93 23.50 -2.77
N VAL A 162 10.80 22.47 -2.75
CA VAL A 162 11.17 21.75 -1.53
C VAL A 162 12.01 22.70 -0.68
N PRO A 163 11.58 23.05 0.56
CA PRO A 163 12.31 24.01 1.37
C PRO A 163 13.57 23.40 1.96
N SER A 164 14.63 24.20 2.06
CA SER A 164 15.77 23.88 2.91
C SER A 164 15.35 23.86 4.39
N TYR A 165 15.82 22.88 5.17
CA TYR A 165 15.52 22.79 6.60
C TYR A 165 16.14 23.94 7.43
N THR A 166 17.14 24.62 6.89
CA THR A 166 17.75 25.80 7.51
C THR A 166 16.99 27.09 7.17
N SER A 167 16.00 27.05 6.25
CA SER A 167 15.22 28.22 5.88
C SER A 167 14.35 28.74 7.06
N ALA A 168 14.09 30.04 7.07
CA ALA A 168 13.28 30.66 8.12
C ALA A 168 11.88 30.06 8.30
N ALA A 169 11.32 29.47 7.22
CA ALA A 169 9.99 28.88 7.22
C ALA A 169 9.94 27.55 8.00
N VAL A 170 11.02 26.79 8.05
CA VAL A 170 11.00 25.43 8.63
C VAL A 170 12.09 25.17 9.67
N LYS A 171 13.07 26.06 9.82
CA LYS A 171 14.19 25.90 10.74
C LYS A 171 13.78 25.64 12.21
N ASN A 172 12.67 26.23 12.64
CA ASN A 172 12.23 26.18 14.04
C ASN A 172 10.93 25.38 14.24
N VAL A 173 10.51 24.57 13.28
CA VAL A 173 9.30 23.77 13.46
C VAL A 173 9.55 22.63 14.45
N SER A 174 8.54 22.32 15.25
CA SER A 174 8.63 21.28 16.30
C SER A 174 8.68 19.87 15.69
N GLY A 175 9.16 18.90 16.48
CA GLY A 175 9.14 17.48 16.08
C GLY A 175 7.74 16.99 15.75
N GLY A 176 6.71 17.45 16.47
CA GLY A 176 5.32 17.12 16.17
C GLY A 176 4.84 17.66 14.83
N HIS A 177 5.29 18.86 14.44
CA HIS A 177 5.05 19.40 13.10
C HIS A 177 5.65 18.50 12.02
N ILE A 178 6.93 18.15 12.16
CA ILE A 178 7.64 17.30 11.20
C ILE A 178 6.97 15.94 11.09
N PHE A 179 6.64 15.31 12.22
CA PHE A 179 5.97 14.03 12.28
C PHE A 179 4.60 14.05 11.57
N HIS A 180 3.83 15.12 11.79
CA HIS A 180 2.53 15.29 11.15
C HIS A 180 2.68 15.41 9.62
N VAL A 181 3.64 16.22 9.15
CA VAL A 181 3.91 16.41 7.72
C VAL A 181 4.34 15.09 7.07
N ILE A 182 5.23 14.33 7.70
CA ILE A 182 5.62 12.99 7.21
C ILE A 182 4.39 12.07 7.14
N THR A 183 3.54 12.11 8.17
CA THR A 183 2.38 11.20 8.29
C THR A 183 1.27 11.51 7.29
N GLN A 184 0.86 12.78 7.21
CA GLN A 184 -0.33 13.23 6.47
C GLN A 184 -0.01 13.89 5.13
N GLY A 185 1.26 14.23 4.89
CA GLY A 185 1.67 15.07 3.77
C GLY A 185 1.31 16.54 3.96
N LYS A 186 1.94 17.43 3.17
CA LYS A 186 1.66 18.86 3.14
C LYS A 186 1.93 19.43 1.75
N GLY A 187 0.96 20.10 1.16
CA GLY A 187 1.09 20.66 -0.17
C GLY A 187 1.42 19.58 -1.21
N ARG A 188 2.58 19.70 -1.85
CA ARG A 188 3.06 18.74 -2.84
C ARG A 188 3.74 17.50 -2.23
N MET A 189 4.13 17.53 -0.96
CA MET A 189 4.68 16.36 -0.27
C MET A 189 3.57 15.36 0.03
N GLY A 190 3.68 14.15 -0.50
CA GLY A 190 2.75 13.04 -0.25
C GLY A 190 2.81 12.55 1.20
N ALA A 191 1.77 11.84 1.63
CA ALA A 191 1.74 11.17 2.93
C ALA A 191 2.59 9.90 2.91
N HIS A 192 3.42 9.71 3.92
CA HIS A 192 4.27 8.52 4.10
C HIS A 192 3.78 7.61 5.24
N GLY A 193 2.64 7.95 5.83
CA GLY A 193 2.10 7.23 6.98
C GLY A 193 1.79 5.75 6.75
N SER A 194 1.52 5.34 5.50
CA SER A 194 1.28 3.94 5.13
C SER A 194 2.57 3.16 4.83
N GLN A 195 3.66 3.85 4.50
CA GLN A 195 4.91 3.25 4.05
C GLN A 195 5.95 3.13 5.16
N ILE A 196 5.92 4.05 6.14
CA ILE A 196 6.91 4.15 7.21
C ILE A 196 6.20 3.94 8.54
N SER A 197 6.74 3.06 9.38
CA SER A 197 6.18 2.78 10.70
C SER A 197 6.15 4.04 11.59
N VAL A 198 5.32 4.05 12.64
CA VAL A 198 5.26 5.18 13.58
C VAL A 198 6.61 5.43 14.22
N GLU A 199 7.29 4.38 14.66
CA GLU A 199 8.61 4.48 15.27
C GLU A 199 9.65 5.04 14.30
N ASP A 200 9.69 4.52 13.08
CA ASP A 200 10.66 4.95 12.08
C ASP A 200 10.45 6.41 11.64
N ARG A 201 9.19 6.87 11.59
CA ARG A 201 8.90 8.30 11.39
C ARG A 201 9.49 9.16 12.51
N TRP A 202 9.45 8.69 13.75
CA TRP A 202 10.06 9.39 14.88
C TRP A 202 11.59 9.39 14.86
N LYS A 203 12.23 8.31 14.35
CA LYS A 203 13.66 8.28 14.08
C LYS A 203 14.04 9.30 13.03
N ILE A 204 13.26 9.37 11.91
CA ILE A 204 13.46 10.38 10.87
C ILE A 204 13.34 11.80 11.44
N VAL A 205 12.32 12.07 12.28
CA VAL A 205 12.15 13.37 12.93
C VAL A 205 13.39 13.76 13.72
N ARG A 206 13.99 12.83 14.50
CA ARG A 206 15.25 13.10 15.23
C ARG A 206 16.36 13.52 14.30
N TYR A 207 16.55 12.81 13.20
CA TYR A 207 17.58 13.13 12.23
C TYR A 207 17.34 14.49 11.56
N VAL A 208 16.13 14.76 11.09
CA VAL A 208 15.77 16.07 10.51
C VAL A 208 16.02 17.22 11.46
N GLN A 209 15.78 17.03 12.76
CA GLN A 209 16.09 18.05 13.78
C GLN A 209 17.60 18.34 13.91
N THR A 210 18.48 17.41 13.54
CA THR A 210 19.93 17.69 13.45
C THR A 210 20.26 18.52 12.23
N LEU A 211 19.61 18.26 11.09
CA LEU A 211 19.77 19.04 9.88
C LEU A 211 19.26 20.49 10.02
N GLN A 212 18.24 20.72 10.84
CA GLN A 212 17.74 22.08 11.14
C GLN A 212 18.76 22.94 11.91
N LYS A 213 19.74 22.34 12.57
CA LYS A 213 20.72 23.02 13.44
C LYS A 213 22.03 23.37 12.73
N GLN A 214 22.14 22.97 11.46
CA GLN A 214 23.26 23.34 10.62
C GLN A 214 23.15 24.81 10.20
#